data_d7eaee0c01909a13453410f5fa375f9f
#
_entry.id   d7eaee0c01909a13453410f5fa375f9f
#
_cell.length_a   1.000
_cell.length_b   1.000
_cell.length_c   1.000
_cell.angle_alpha   90.00
_cell.angle_beta   90.00
_cell.angle_gamma   90.00
#
_symmetry.space_group_name_H-M   'P 1'
#
loop_
_entity.id
_entity.type
_entity.pdbx_description
1 polymer ?
#
loop_
_entity_poly.entity_id
_entity_poly.type
_entity_poly.pdbx_seq_one_letter_code
_entity_poly.pdbx_strand_id
1 'polypeptide(L)'
;MPAKLFNPNSEEPFVLSRSRIDNFLECPRCFYLTNRVGIARPPSFPFNLNNAVDELLKNEFDVYREKGEPHPIMVENNLKAIPYEHPDLEEWRESLRHGVKRHHKETNLILRGGLDDLWICLLYTSPSPRD
;
A
#
# COMPACT_ATOMS: atom_id res chain seq x y z
N MET A 1 19.91 -6.11 4.11
CA MET A 1 20.58 -4.86 3.66
C MET A 1 20.24 -3.75 4.64
N PRO A 2 21.20 -2.93 5.04
CA PRO A 2 20.92 -1.77 5.88
C PRO A 2 19.95 -0.84 5.16
N ALA A 3 18.98 -0.28 5.89
CA ALA A 3 18.01 0.65 5.33
C ALA A 3 18.75 1.90 4.83
N LYS A 4 18.40 2.35 3.60
CA LYS A 4 18.95 3.57 3.05
C LYS A 4 18.54 4.76 3.94
N LEU A 5 19.54 5.51 4.41
CA LEU A 5 19.31 6.72 5.21
C LEU A 5 19.01 7.92 4.31
N PHE A 6 18.19 8.83 4.81
CA PHE A 6 17.90 10.07 4.12
C PHE A 6 19.12 11.00 4.14
N ASN A 7 19.52 11.48 2.98
CA ASN A 7 20.54 12.49 2.80
C ASN A 7 19.98 13.66 1.98
N PRO A 8 19.89 14.87 2.55
CA PRO A 8 19.33 16.04 1.84
C PRO A 8 20.16 16.48 0.63
N ASN A 9 21.44 16.08 0.57
CA ASN A 9 22.34 16.41 -0.53
C ASN A 9 22.41 15.31 -1.59
N SER A 10 21.58 14.28 -1.48
CA SER A 10 21.52 13.19 -2.46
C SER A 10 20.64 13.58 -3.64
N GLU A 11 21.12 13.38 -4.86
CA GLU A 11 20.31 13.48 -6.07
C GLU A 11 19.32 12.32 -6.22
N GLU A 12 19.61 11.20 -5.57
CA GLU A 12 18.71 10.04 -5.58
C GLU A 12 17.50 10.27 -4.69
N PRO A 13 16.29 9.99 -5.19
CA PRO A 13 15.08 10.14 -4.41
C PRO A 13 15.05 9.20 -3.20
N PHE A 14 14.46 9.68 -2.10
CA PHE A 14 14.26 8.90 -0.91
C PHE A 14 12.86 8.31 -0.86
N VAL A 15 12.76 7.01 -0.59
CA VAL A 15 11.48 6.29 -0.55
C VAL A 15 10.85 6.37 0.82
N LEU A 16 9.64 6.92 0.87
CA LEU A 16 8.76 6.92 2.04
C LEU A 16 7.64 5.91 1.86
N SER A 17 7.66 4.87 2.69
CA SER A 17 6.52 3.96 2.81
C SER A 17 5.45 4.54 3.73
N ARG A 18 4.21 4.01 3.64
CA ARG A 18 3.11 4.37 4.55
C ARG A 18 3.54 4.28 6.02
N SER A 19 4.17 3.18 6.42
CA SER A 19 4.62 2.98 7.80
C SER A 19 5.64 4.01 8.27
N ARG A 20 6.48 4.54 7.38
CA ARG A 20 7.38 5.65 7.71
C ARG A 20 6.63 6.96 7.93
N ILE A 21 5.60 7.20 7.13
CA ILE A 21 4.73 8.38 7.30
C ILE A 21 3.96 8.28 8.61
N ASP A 22 3.38 7.12 8.93
CA ASP A 22 2.70 6.88 10.20
C ASP A 22 3.65 7.10 11.39
N ASN A 23 4.90 6.61 11.29
CA ASN A 23 5.92 6.85 12.31
C ASN A 23 6.25 8.34 12.50
N PHE A 24 6.21 9.14 11.43
CA PHE A 24 6.37 10.59 11.54
C PHE A 24 5.19 11.25 12.27
N LEU A 25 3.96 10.83 11.95
CA LEU A 25 2.75 11.35 12.58
C LEU A 25 2.67 11.01 14.08
N GLU A 26 3.10 9.78 14.45
CA GLU A 26 3.14 9.35 15.83
C GLU A 26 4.25 10.04 16.64
N CYS A 27 5.46 10.09 16.08
CA CYS A 27 6.65 10.60 16.77
C CYS A 27 7.70 11.11 15.78
N PRO A 28 7.71 12.41 15.45
CA PRO A 28 8.70 13.00 14.53
C PRO A 28 10.15 12.74 14.96
N ARG A 29 10.43 12.68 16.26
CA ARG A 29 11.75 12.35 16.79
C ARG A 29 12.16 10.92 16.43
N CYS A 30 11.27 9.95 16.60
CA CYS A 30 11.52 8.56 16.25
C CYS A 30 11.74 8.40 14.73
N PHE A 31 10.95 9.12 13.94
CA PHE A 31 11.12 9.17 12.49
C PHE A 31 12.51 9.69 12.10
N TYR A 32 12.96 10.79 12.72
CA TYR A 32 14.28 11.35 12.48
C TYR A 32 15.40 10.38 12.84
N LEU A 33 15.33 9.78 14.03
CA LEU A 33 16.33 8.81 14.50
C LEU A 33 16.41 7.60 13.54
N THR A 34 15.29 7.09 13.08
CA THR A 34 15.26 5.93 12.18
C THR A 34 15.77 6.27 10.78
N ASN A 35 15.31 7.37 10.20
CA ASN A 35 15.54 7.65 8.78
C ASN A 35 16.80 8.49 8.53
N ARG A 36 17.26 9.25 9.50
CA ARG A 36 18.42 10.13 9.37
C ARG A 36 19.66 9.60 10.10
N VAL A 37 19.48 9.03 11.28
CA VAL A 37 20.57 8.56 12.14
C VAL A 37 20.79 7.05 12.01
N GLY A 38 19.77 6.30 11.64
CA GLY A 38 19.86 4.84 11.49
C GLY A 38 19.55 4.07 12.77
N ILE A 39 18.99 4.72 13.78
CA ILE A 39 18.57 4.08 15.04
C ILE A 39 17.14 3.59 14.86
N ALA A 40 16.97 2.31 14.60
CA ALA A 40 15.65 1.69 14.44
C ALA A 40 14.94 1.47 15.77
N ARG A 41 13.60 1.53 15.76
CA ARG A 41 12.80 1.04 16.88
C ARG A 41 13.00 -0.47 17.06
N PRO A 42 12.90 -1.00 18.29
CA PRO A 42 12.84 -2.44 18.51
C PRO A 42 11.73 -3.07 17.66
N PRO A 43 11.95 -4.26 17.09
CA PRO A 43 10.91 -4.95 16.33
C PRO A 43 9.71 -5.28 17.23
N SER A 44 8.50 -5.08 16.71
CA SER A 44 7.28 -5.55 17.36
C SER A 44 7.07 -7.05 17.14
N PHE A 45 6.15 -7.63 17.90
CA PHE A 45 5.77 -9.03 17.70
C PHE A 45 5.20 -9.25 16.28
N PRO A 46 5.54 -10.36 15.61
CA PRO A 46 5.02 -10.66 14.28
C PRO A 46 3.51 -10.96 14.34
N PHE A 47 2.73 -10.34 13.44
CA PHE A 47 1.29 -10.56 13.30
C PHE A 47 1.00 -11.70 12.31
N ASN A 48 1.51 -12.90 12.59
CA ASN A 48 1.42 -14.04 11.68
C ASN A 48 0.00 -14.43 11.33
N LEU A 49 -0.93 -14.38 12.31
CA LEU A 49 -2.33 -14.69 12.09
C LEU A 49 -3.00 -13.68 11.14
N ASN A 50 -2.74 -12.40 11.34
CA ASN A 50 -3.29 -11.35 10.50
C ASN A 50 -2.79 -11.47 9.06
N ASN A 51 -1.52 -11.78 8.88
CA ASN A 51 -0.93 -11.99 7.56
C ASN A 51 -1.56 -13.20 6.85
N ALA A 52 -1.78 -14.30 7.58
CA ALA A 52 -2.43 -15.49 7.04
C ALA A 52 -3.88 -15.23 6.61
N VAL A 53 -4.65 -14.48 7.43
CA VAL A 53 -6.02 -14.07 7.08
C VAL A 53 -6.04 -13.16 5.86
N ASP A 54 -5.12 -12.20 5.77
CA ASP A 54 -5.00 -11.30 4.62
C ASP A 54 -4.71 -12.08 3.32
N GLU A 55 -3.81 -13.04 3.37
CA GLU A 55 -3.48 -13.91 2.24
C GLU A 55 -4.67 -14.78 1.81
N LEU A 56 -5.38 -15.37 2.77
CA LEU A 56 -6.59 -16.16 2.47
C LEU A 56 -7.68 -15.31 1.82
N LEU A 57 -7.91 -14.09 2.32
CA LEU A 57 -8.88 -13.17 1.73
C LEU A 57 -8.50 -12.77 0.30
N LYS A 58 -7.23 -12.47 0.04
CA LYS A 58 -6.74 -12.15 -1.31
C LYS A 58 -7.00 -13.31 -2.28
N ASN A 59 -6.69 -14.54 -1.88
CA ASN A 59 -6.95 -15.73 -2.68
C ASN A 59 -8.44 -15.93 -2.94
N GLU A 60 -9.29 -15.72 -1.94
CA GLU A 60 -10.74 -15.82 -2.08
C GLU A 60 -11.29 -14.77 -3.05
N PHE A 61 -10.86 -13.51 -2.94
CA PHE A 61 -11.24 -12.44 -3.88
C PHE A 61 -10.77 -12.73 -5.31
N ASP A 62 -9.61 -13.36 -5.48
CA ASP A 62 -9.07 -13.72 -6.80
C ASP A 62 -9.94 -14.75 -7.52
N VAL A 63 -10.55 -15.70 -6.79
CA VAL A 63 -11.53 -16.65 -7.37
C VAL A 63 -12.75 -15.91 -7.94
N TYR A 64 -13.25 -14.90 -7.25
CA TYR A 64 -14.40 -14.09 -7.74
C TYR A 64 -13.99 -13.13 -8.85
N ARG A 65 -12.74 -12.66 -8.85
CA ARG A 65 -12.16 -11.83 -9.92
C ARG A 65 -12.12 -12.59 -11.24
N GLU A 66 -11.63 -13.84 -11.22
CA GLU A 66 -11.60 -14.70 -12.41
C GLU A 66 -12.99 -14.98 -12.97
N LYS A 67 -13.99 -15.11 -12.10
CA LYS A 67 -15.40 -15.30 -12.51
C LYS A 67 -16.08 -14.02 -12.97
N GLY A 68 -15.55 -12.85 -12.64
CA GLY A 68 -16.19 -11.55 -12.87
C GLY A 68 -17.46 -11.34 -12.03
N GLU A 69 -17.53 -11.98 -10.87
CA GLU A 69 -18.67 -11.96 -9.96
C GLU A 69 -18.37 -11.17 -8.67
N PRO A 70 -19.38 -10.57 -8.03
CA PRO A 70 -19.18 -9.92 -6.74
C PRO A 70 -18.88 -10.95 -5.64
N HIS A 71 -17.95 -10.61 -4.76
CA HIS A 71 -17.70 -11.43 -3.57
C HIS A 71 -18.91 -11.41 -2.62
N PRO A 72 -19.23 -12.49 -1.88
CA PRO A 72 -20.35 -12.53 -0.92
C PRO A 72 -20.40 -11.35 0.05
N ILE A 73 -19.26 -10.93 0.58
CA ILE A 73 -19.15 -9.76 1.47
C ILE A 73 -19.66 -8.47 0.77
N MET A 74 -19.43 -8.31 -0.52
CA MET A 74 -19.92 -7.17 -1.28
C MET A 74 -21.44 -7.21 -1.40
N VAL A 75 -22.01 -8.40 -1.63
CA VAL A 75 -23.45 -8.61 -1.74
C VAL A 75 -24.14 -8.35 -0.40
N GLU A 76 -23.63 -8.91 0.69
CA GLU A 76 -24.14 -8.74 2.06
C GLU A 76 -24.16 -7.26 2.50
N ASN A 77 -23.15 -6.50 2.10
CA ASN A 77 -23.04 -5.08 2.42
C ASN A 77 -23.65 -4.15 1.36
N ASN A 78 -24.39 -4.70 0.39
CA ASN A 78 -25.00 -3.94 -0.71
C ASN A 78 -24.01 -3.08 -1.51
N LEU A 79 -22.76 -3.54 -1.63
CA LEU A 79 -21.74 -2.89 -2.43
C LEU A 79 -21.92 -3.30 -3.89
N LYS A 80 -22.28 -2.35 -4.75
CA LYS A 80 -22.38 -2.58 -6.20
C LYS A 80 -21.00 -2.48 -6.83
N ALA A 81 -20.15 -3.43 -6.52
CA ALA A 81 -18.77 -3.53 -6.99
C ALA A 81 -18.42 -4.99 -7.28
N ILE A 82 -17.42 -5.18 -8.13
CA ILE A 82 -16.82 -6.48 -8.40
C ILE A 82 -15.30 -6.37 -8.27
N PRO A 83 -14.59 -7.44 -7.89
CA PRO A 83 -13.14 -7.47 -7.95
C PRO A 83 -12.69 -7.24 -9.39
N TYR A 84 -11.75 -6.32 -9.59
CA TYR A 84 -11.28 -5.92 -10.92
C TYR A 84 -9.93 -6.55 -11.23
N GLU A 85 -9.82 -7.13 -12.42
CA GLU A 85 -8.57 -7.68 -12.92
C GLU A 85 -7.72 -6.56 -13.56
N HIS A 86 -6.50 -6.40 -13.09
CA HIS A 86 -5.54 -5.46 -13.64
C HIS A 86 -4.17 -6.14 -13.80
N PRO A 87 -3.47 -5.98 -14.92
CA PRO A 87 -2.19 -6.65 -15.18
C PRO A 87 -1.12 -6.34 -14.12
N ASP A 88 -1.16 -5.15 -13.51
CA ASP A 88 -0.18 -4.72 -12.51
C ASP A 88 -0.62 -5.00 -11.06
N LEU A 89 -1.76 -5.67 -10.84
CA LEU A 89 -2.31 -5.88 -9.50
C LEU A 89 -1.35 -6.64 -8.59
N GLU A 90 -0.69 -7.69 -9.11
CA GLU A 90 0.30 -8.46 -8.38
C GLU A 90 1.48 -7.59 -7.94
N GLU A 91 1.98 -6.73 -8.83
CA GLU A 91 3.06 -5.79 -8.51
C GLU A 91 2.62 -4.79 -7.43
N TRP A 92 1.38 -4.29 -7.50
CA TRP A 92 0.84 -3.34 -6.54
C TRP A 92 0.60 -3.95 -5.16
N ARG A 93 0.27 -5.24 -5.09
CA ARG A 93 0.12 -6.01 -3.84
C ARG A 93 1.46 -6.26 -3.15
N GLU A 94 2.55 -6.34 -3.91
CA GLU A 94 3.89 -6.62 -3.38
C GLU A 94 4.53 -5.38 -2.73
N SER A 95 3.94 -4.93 -1.61
CA SER A 95 4.29 -3.68 -0.94
C SER A 95 5.74 -3.58 -0.45
N LEU A 96 6.41 -4.70 -0.21
CA LEU A 96 7.79 -4.72 0.32
C LEU A 96 8.83 -4.33 -0.74
N ARG A 97 8.63 -4.72 -1.99
CA ARG A 97 9.60 -4.52 -3.09
C ARG A 97 9.09 -3.56 -4.14
N HIS A 98 7.84 -3.70 -4.51
CA HIS A 98 7.21 -2.99 -5.61
C HIS A 98 6.15 -2.02 -5.10
N GLY A 99 4.88 -2.37 -5.21
CA GLY A 99 3.77 -1.52 -4.83
C GLY A 99 3.58 -0.30 -5.73
N VAL A 100 2.57 0.49 -5.42
CA VAL A 100 2.30 1.76 -6.11
C VAL A 100 3.29 2.83 -5.65
N LYS A 101 3.89 3.54 -6.61
CA LYS A 101 4.90 4.58 -6.35
C LYS A 101 4.49 5.90 -6.99
N ARG A 102 4.67 6.98 -6.26
CA ARG A 102 4.51 8.35 -6.76
C ARG A 102 5.72 9.19 -6.41
N HIS A 103 6.41 9.71 -7.40
CA HIS A 103 7.52 10.63 -7.20
C HIS A 103 7.01 12.06 -7.03
N HIS A 104 7.30 12.67 -5.89
CA HIS A 104 7.08 14.09 -5.61
C HIS A 104 8.35 14.85 -5.95
N LYS A 105 8.36 15.50 -7.10
CA LYS A 105 9.58 16.11 -7.68
C LYS A 105 10.14 17.27 -6.85
N GLU A 106 9.27 18.06 -6.24
CA GLU A 106 9.66 19.24 -5.45
C GLU A 106 10.51 18.87 -4.22
N THR A 107 10.20 17.74 -3.58
CA THR A 107 10.92 17.28 -2.37
C THR A 107 11.87 16.13 -2.66
N ASN A 108 11.93 15.65 -3.89
CA ASN A 108 12.68 14.46 -4.30
C ASN A 108 12.38 13.21 -3.44
N LEU A 109 11.09 13.05 -3.08
CA LEU A 109 10.60 11.92 -2.31
C LEU A 109 9.76 11.00 -3.22
N ILE A 110 9.89 9.69 -3.03
CA ILE A 110 9.00 8.69 -3.63
C ILE A 110 8.07 8.18 -2.53
N LEU A 111 6.78 8.44 -2.66
CA LEU A 111 5.75 7.80 -1.84
C LEU A 111 5.50 6.39 -2.37
N ARG A 112 5.51 5.40 -1.49
CA ARG A 112 5.27 4.01 -1.83
C ARG A 112 4.25 3.39 -0.89
N GLY A 113 3.28 2.67 -1.47
CA GLY A 113 2.29 1.90 -0.73
C GLY A 113 1.92 0.62 -1.46
N GLY A 114 1.36 -0.35 -0.74
CA GLY A 114 0.74 -1.53 -1.32
C GLY A 114 -0.77 -1.34 -1.43
N LEU A 115 -1.39 -2.04 -2.37
CA LEU A 115 -2.82 -2.23 -2.43
C LEU A 115 -3.14 -3.63 -1.90
N ASP A 116 -4.18 -3.74 -1.12
CA ASP A 116 -4.69 -5.05 -0.70
C ASP A 116 -5.55 -5.65 -1.81
N ASP A 117 -6.44 -4.84 -2.41
CA ASP A 117 -7.28 -5.27 -3.51
C ASP A 117 -7.75 -4.10 -4.39
N LEU A 118 -8.28 -4.41 -5.57
CA LEU A 118 -8.82 -3.45 -6.53
C LEU A 118 -10.23 -3.87 -6.95
N TRP A 119 -11.19 -2.95 -6.81
CA TRP A 119 -12.59 -3.17 -7.14
C TRP A 119 -13.08 -2.13 -8.13
N ILE A 120 -13.97 -2.54 -9.03
CA ILE A 120 -14.66 -1.60 -9.91
C ILE A 120 -16.09 -1.39 -9.42
N CYS A 121 -16.48 -0.14 -9.24
CA CYS A 121 -17.84 0.23 -8.87
C CYS A 121 -18.75 0.25 -10.10
N LEU A 122 -19.87 -0.46 -10.02
CA LEU A 122 -20.84 -0.58 -11.12
C LEU A 122 -21.80 0.61 -11.22
N LEU A 123 -21.73 1.57 -10.28
CA LEU A 123 -22.63 2.72 -10.21
C LEU A 123 -22.12 3.98 -10.91
N TYR A 124 -20.83 4.07 -11.18
CA TYR A 124 -20.21 5.28 -11.76
C TYR A 124 -20.08 5.14 -13.27
N THR A 125 -20.90 5.88 -13.98
CA THR A 125 -20.85 6.01 -15.45
C THR A 125 -20.29 7.36 -15.91
N SER A 126 -19.97 8.27 -14.98
CA SER A 126 -19.39 9.59 -15.30
C SER A 126 -18.09 9.84 -14.55
N PRO A 127 -17.14 10.56 -15.18
CA PRO A 127 -15.90 10.93 -14.52
C PRO A 127 -16.16 11.81 -13.30
N SER A 128 -15.33 11.63 -12.28
CA SER A 128 -15.40 12.45 -11.07
C SER A 128 -15.15 13.93 -11.41
N PRO A 129 -15.94 14.87 -10.87
CA PRO A 129 -15.72 16.29 -11.11
C PRO A 129 -14.45 16.88 -10.49
N ARG A 130 -13.56 16.04 -9.98
CA ARG A 130 -12.28 16.43 -9.33
C ARG A 130 -11.03 16.01 -10.10
N ASP A 131 -11.18 15.48 -11.29
CA ASP A 131 -10.06 15.14 -12.17
C ASP A 131 -9.73 16.31 -13.10
#